data_442642634a982c91e1d9feafdbf8409e
#
_entry.id   442642634a982c91e1d9feafdbf8409e
#
_cell.length_a   1.000
_cell.length_b   1.000
_cell.length_c   1.000
_cell.angle_alpha   90.00
_cell.angle_beta   90.00
_cell.angle_gamma   90.00
#
_symmetry.space_group_name_H-M   'P 1'
#
loop_
_entity.id
_entity.type
_entity.pdbx_description
1 polymer ?
#
loop_
_entity_poly.entity_id
_entity_poly.type
_entity_poly.pdbx_seq_one_letter_code
_entity_poly.pdbx_strand_id
1 'polypeptide(L)'
;MSAAAAAGHRFAIVRACDGTYADPVFASHVADARRSGLLVGAYWYVRHPLEGTTFREQARVVAKQLVSAFGTVLDDAPAVWLDVETVPHRLGVDDVVAAARALEAEGVRCAGMYATRSYWRLRRSPAFGDGPCEVPGGLWLAQWPGGALKGDEDGCGGHEGATAGGGHEGSSA
;
A
#
# COMPACT_ATOMS: atom_id res chain seq x y z
N MET A 1 3.49 12.06 -20.22
CA MET A 1 3.95 12.53 -18.89
C MET A 1 4.58 13.94 -18.90
N SER A 2 4.76 14.56 -20.06
CA SER A 2 5.32 15.92 -20.20
C SER A 2 4.55 17.00 -19.43
N ALA A 3 3.21 16.94 -19.42
CA ALA A 3 2.38 17.88 -18.64
C ALA A 3 2.65 17.80 -17.12
N ALA A 4 2.87 16.59 -16.58
CA ALA A 4 3.22 16.43 -15.18
C ALA A 4 4.60 17.02 -14.86
N ALA A 5 5.59 16.79 -15.72
CA ALA A 5 6.92 17.39 -15.58
C ALA A 5 6.85 18.93 -15.65
N ALA A 6 6.08 19.48 -16.57
CA ALA A 6 5.86 20.92 -16.70
C ALA A 6 5.14 21.53 -15.47
N ALA A 7 4.28 20.75 -14.79
CA ALA A 7 3.63 21.12 -13.54
C ALA A 7 4.55 20.99 -12.29
N GLY A 8 5.83 20.62 -12.49
CA GLY A 8 6.82 20.56 -11.42
C GLY A 8 6.93 19.20 -10.72
N HIS A 9 6.22 18.16 -11.18
CA HIS A 9 6.42 16.81 -10.67
C HIS A 9 7.83 16.31 -11.01
N ARG A 10 8.43 15.56 -10.09
CA ARG A 10 9.82 15.09 -10.20
C ARG A 10 9.94 13.60 -10.44
N PHE A 11 8.90 12.84 -10.17
CA PHE A 11 8.89 11.40 -10.33
C PHE A 11 7.51 10.88 -10.76
N ALA A 12 7.48 9.66 -11.27
CA ALA A 12 6.27 8.88 -11.54
C ALA A 12 6.47 7.47 -11.01
N ILE A 13 5.46 6.92 -10.32
CA ILE A 13 5.44 5.52 -9.90
C ILE A 13 4.40 4.81 -10.76
N VAL A 14 4.85 3.83 -11.56
CA VAL A 14 4.06 3.20 -12.62
C VAL A 14 3.71 1.77 -12.21
N ARG A 15 2.46 1.34 -12.45
CA ARG A 15 2.06 -0.03 -12.18
C ARG A 15 2.77 -1.01 -13.10
N ALA A 16 3.49 -1.97 -12.50
CA ALA A 16 4.11 -3.05 -13.25
C ALA A 16 3.10 -4.18 -13.52
N CYS A 17 2.30 -4.54 -12.52
CA CYS A 17 1.29 -5.57 -12.66
C CYS A 17 0.20 -5.47 -11.58
N ASP A 18 -0.89 -6.20 -11.80
CA ASP A 18 -1.95 -6.49 -10.85
C ASP A 18 -2.02 -8.02 -10.67
N GLY A 19 -1.52 -8.51 -9.55
CA GLY A 19 -1.30 -9.94 -9.39
C GLY A 19 -0.40 -10.50 -10.50
N THR A 20 -0.89 -11.46 -11.26
CA THR A 20 -0.21 -12.03 -12.44
C THR A 20 -0.57 -11.34 -13.75
N TYR A 21 -1.46 -10.34 -13.73
CA TYR A 21 -1.77 -9.53 -14.91
C TYR A 21 -0.68 -8.49 -15.14
N ALA A 22 0.17 -8.71 -16.15
CA ALA A 22 1.18 -7.77 -16.58
C ALA A 22 0.52 -6.51 -17.17
N ASP A 23 0.90 -5.32 -16.70
CA ASP A 23 0.36 -4.08 -17.27
C ASP A 23 0.94 -3.86 -18.69
N PRO A 24 0.09 -3.88 -19.72
CA PRO A 24 0.56 -3.84 -21.11
C PRO A 24 1.19 -2.49 -21.49
N VAL A 25 0.91 -1.44 -20.73
CA VAL A 25 1.44 -0.10 -21.00
C VAL A 25 2.62 0.29 -20.08
N PHE A 26 3.06 -0.61 -19.19
CA PHE A 26 4.15 -0.33 -18.25
C PHE A 26 5.40 0.20 -18.96
N ALA A 27 5.94 -0.53 -19.93
CA ALA A 27 7.17 -0.14 -20.63
C ALA A 27 7.03 1.19 -21.37
N SER A 28 5.86 1.45 -21.97
CA SER A 28 5.59 2.72 -22.67
C SER A 28 5.48 3.89 -21.70
N HIS A 29 4.86 3.70 -20.53
CA HIS A 29 4.79 4.71 -19.48
C HIS A 29 6.16 5.01 -18.87
N VAL A 30 6.99 3.98 -18.64
CA VAL A 30 8.38 4.15 -18.19
C VAL A 30 9.17 4.99 -19.21
N ALA A 31 9.09 4.64 -20.50
CA ALA A 31 9.77 5.38 -21.55
C ALA A 31 9.30 6.83 -21.66
N ASP A 32 7.98 7.08 -21.51
CA ASP A 32 7.43 8.44 -21.55
C ASP A 32 7.87 9.27 -20.32
N ALA A 33 7.86 8.68 -19.14
CA ALA A 33 8.34 9.35 -17.92
C ALA A 33 9.82 9.74 -18.04
N ARG A 34 10.67 8.82 -18.50
CA ARG A 34 12.10 9.08 -18.73
C ARG A 34 12.34 10.19 -19.76
N ARG A 35 11.63 10.15 -20.90
CA ARG A 35 11.70 11.24 -21.90
C ARG A 35 11.27 12.58 -21.36
N SER A 36 10.35 12.59 -20.39
CA SER A 36 9.87 13.80 -19.73
C SER A 36 10.78 14.28 -18.58
N GLY A 37 11.92 13.61 -18.32
CA GLY A 37 12.86 13.98 -17.26
C GLY A 37 12.40 13.60 -15.85
N LEU A 38 11.42 12.71 -15.72
CA LEU A 38 10.94 12.23 -14.43
C LEU A 38 11.76 11.02 -13.95
N LEU A 39 12.02 10.96 -12.65
CA LEU A 39 12.47 9.73 -12.00
C LEU A 39 11.34 8.70 -12.04
N VAL A 40 11.67 7.43 -12.25
CA VAL A 40 10.67 6.37 -12.40
C VAL A 40 10.76 5.40 -11.24
N GLY A 41 9.63 5.21 -10.54
CA GLY A 41 9.38 4.10 -9.64
C GLY A 41 8.41 3.10 -10.26
N ALA A 42 8.30 1.95 -9.62
CA ALA A 42 7.33 0.93 -10.02
C ALA A 42 6.53 0.45 -8.81
N TYR A 43 5.30 -0.02 -9.05
CA TYR A 43 4.53 -0.70 -8.03
C TYR A 43 3.86 -1.97 -8.56
N TRP A 44 3.65 -2.90 -7.66
CA TRP A 44 2.92 -4.13 -7.85
C TRP A 44 1.67 -4.11 -6.99
N TYR A 45 0.47 -4.15 -7.60
CA TYR A 45 -0.79 -4.38 -6.90
C TYR A 45 -0.84 -5.86 -6.47
N VAL A 46 -0.66 -6.08 -5.16
CA VAL A 46 -0.50 -7.43 -4.60
C VAL A 46 -1.86 -8.09 -4.44
N ARG A 47 -2.07 -9.24 -5.09
CA ARG A 47 -3.26 -10.06 -4.91
C ARG A 47 -3.01 -11.12 -3.84
N HIS A 48 -4.03 -11.38 -3.03
CA HIS A 48 -3.96 -12.43 -2.02
C HIS A 48 -3.88 -13.82 -2.68
N PRO A 49 -3.10 -14.79 -2.14
CA PRO A 49 -2.98 -16.13 -2.73
C PRO A 49 -4.30 -16.88 -2.87
N LEU A 50 -5.29 -16.61 -2.03
CA LEU A 50 -6.65 -17.16 -2.17
C LEU A 50 -7.36 -16.73 -3.46
N GLU A 51 -6.82 -15.77 -4.19
CA GLU A 51 -7.33 -15.34 -5.51
C GLU A 51 -6.73 -16.18 -6.66
N GLY A 52 -6.04 -17.28 -6.34
CA GLY A 52 -5.63 -18.30 -7.30
C GLY A 52 -4.20 -18.16 -7.83
N THR A 53 -3.39 -17.23 -7.28
CA THR A 53 -1.99 -17.04 -7.69
C THR A 53 -1.09 -16.84 -6.48
N THR A 54 0.11 -17.42 -6.49
CA THR A 54 1.09 -17.27 -5.41
C THR A 54 1.85 -15.94 -5.53
N PHE A 55 2.38 -15.42 -4.42
CA PHE A 55 3.27 -14.25 -4.45
C PHE A 55 4.48 -14.45 -5.36
N ARG A 56 5.00 -15.67 -5.44
CA ARG A 56 6.12 -16.01 -6.32
C ARG A 56 5.78 -15.86 -7.80
N GLU A 57 4.60 -16.33 -8.22
CA GLU A 57 4.13 -16.16 -9.60
C GLU A 57 3.95 -14.70 -9.94
N GLN A 58 3.37 -13.91 -9.04
CA GLN A 58 3.17 -12.49 -9.19
C GLN A 58 4.52 -11.75 -9.27
N ALA A 59 5.47 -12.03 -8.36
CA ALA A 59 6.80 -11.41 -8.36
C ALA A 59 7.59 -11.69 -9.66
N ARG A 60 7.43 -12.87 -10.26
CA ARG A 60 8.02 -13.18 -11.57
C ARG A 60 7.48 -12.29 -12.68
N VAL A 61 6.19 -11.92 -12.61
CA VAL A 61 5.62 -10.96 -13.58
C VAL A 61 6.27 -9.60 -13.40
N VAL A 62 6.43 -9.14 -12.16
CA VAL A 62 7.14 -7.88 -11.85
C VAL A 62 8.54 -7.90 -12.45
N ALA A 63 9.32 -8.94 -12.18
CA ALA A 63 10.69 -9.07 -12.68
C ALA A 63 10.74 -9.01 -14.22
N LYS A 64 9.83 -9.72 -14.91
CA LYS A 64 9.73 -9.68 -16.37
C LYS A 64 9.39 -8.27 -16.89
N GLN A 65 8.49 -7.55 -16.23
CA GLN A 65 8.14 -6.19 -16.60
C GLN A 65 9.32 -5.23 -16.43
N LEU A 66 10.09 -5.36 -15.33
CA LEU A 66 11.30 -4.56 -15.12
C LEU A 66 12.35 -4.85 -16.18
N VAL A 67 12.62 -6.12 -16.49
CA VAL A 67 13.56 -6.50 -17.57
C VAL A 67 13.12 -5.92 -18.91
N SER A 68 11.82 -5.98 -19.21
CA SER A 68 11.27 -5.42 -20.46
C SER A 68 11.47 -3.91 -20.59
N ALA A 69 11.32 -3.17 -19.46
CA ALA A 69 11.36 -1.71 -19.48
C ALA A 69 12.74 -1.12 -19.21
N PHE A 70 13.61 -1.81 -18.45
CA PHE A 70 14.91 -1.32 -17.99
C PHE A 70 16.07 -2.18 -18.47
N GLY A 71 15.81 -3.35 -19.06
CA GLY A 71 16.83 -4.33 -19.46
C GLY A 71 17.38 -5.17 -18.31
N THR A 72 17.02 -4.88 -17.08
CA THR A 72 17.53 -5.54 -15.87
C THR A 72 16.54 -5.42 -14.72
N VAL A 73 16.73 -6.21 -13.66
CA VAL A 73 16.09 -6.04 -12.35
C VAL A 73 17.03 -5.45 -11.29
N LEU A 74 18.31 -5.27 -11.66
CA LEU A 74 19.39 -4.82 -10.77
C LEU A 74 19.45 -3.29 -10.65
N ASP A 75 20.62 -2.74 -10.44
CA ASP A 75 20.87 -1.35 -10.01
C ASP A 75 20.19 -0.27 -10.85
N ASP A 76 20.05 -0.49 -12.16
CA ASP A 76 19.38 0.47 -13.07
C ASP A 76 17.84 0.37 -13.05
N ALA A 77 17.28 -0.68 -12.44
CA ALA A 77 15.84 -0.81 -12.23
C ALA A 77 15.42 -0.17 -10.91
N PRO A 78 14.23 0.42 -10.83
CA PRO A 78 13.72 0.97 -9.59
C PRO A 78 13.42 -0.14 -8.56
N ALA A 79 13.50 0.19 -7.28
CA ALA A 79 12.85 -0.62 -6.25
C ALA A 79 11.32 -0.54 -6.42
N VAL A 80 10.64 -1.63 -6.07
CA VAL A 80 9.20 -1.79 -6.30
C VAL A 80 8.41 -1.60 -5.00
N TRP A 81 7.37 -0.78 -5.05
CA TRP A 81 6.39 -0.65 -3.99
C TRP A 81 5.37 -1.77 -4.04
N LEU A 82 5.06 -2.36 -2.89
CA LEU A 82 3.93 -3.26 -2.72
C LEU A 82 2.68 -2.43 -2.49
N ASP A 83 1.72 -2.49 -3.40
CA ASP A 83 0.41 -1.83 -3.26
C ASP A 83 -0.54 -2.80 -2.56
N VAL A 84 -0.87 -2.48 -1.29
CA VAL A 84 -1.55 -3.37 -0.34
C VAL A 84 -2.96 -2.85 -0.08
N GLU A 85 -3.84 -3.03 -1.06
CA GLU A 85 -5.24 -2.56 -1.02
C GLU A 85 -6.25 -3.62 -1.47
N THR A 86 -5.80 -4.87 -1.75
CA THR A 86 -6.65 -5.90 -2.35
C THR A 86 -7.86 -6.26 -1.48
N VAL A 87 -8.98 -6.45 -2.13
CA VAL A 87 -10.25 -6.93 -1.57
C VAL A 87 -10.81 -8.00 -2.53
N PRO A 88 -11.58 -8.99 -2.08
CA PRO A 88 -12.12 -9.16 -0.71
C PRO A 88 -11.12 -9.80 0.27
N HIS A 89 -10.06 -10.44 -0.21
CA HIS A 89 -9.07 -11.10 0.61
C HIS A 89 -7.96 -10.12 0.99
N ARG A 90 -8.03 -9.61 2.22
CA ARG A 90 -7.07 -8.63 2.70
C ARG A 90 -5.75 -9.27 3.10
N LEU A 91 -4.65 -8.62 2.74
CA LEU A 91 -3.30 -9.00 3.12
C LEU A 91 -3.00 -8.61 4.57
N GLY A 92 -2.41 -9.52 5.34
CA GLY A 92 -1.84 -9.27 6.65
C GLY A 92 -0.35 -8.90 6.59
N VAL A 93 0.27 -8.69 7.75
CA VAL A 93 1.72 -8.41 7.84
C VAL A 93 2.54 -9.55 7.23
N ASP A 94 2.21 -10.80 7.59
CA ASP A 94 2.93 -11.98 7.10
C ASP A 94 2.82 -12.11 5.57
N ASP A 95 1.67 -11.76 4.99
CA ASP A 95 1.49 -11.76 3.53
C ASP A 95 2.37 -10.72 2.86
N VAL A 96 2.46 -9.51 3.44
CA VAL A 96 3.31 -8.43 2.91
C VAL A 96 4.78 -8.81 2.99
N VAL A 97 5.22 -9.40 4.10
CA VAL A 97 6.58 -9.93 4.27
C VAL A 97 6.86 -11.04 3.26
N ALA A 98 5.90 -11.95 3.05
CA ALA A 98 6.05 -13.03 2.06
C ALA A 98 6.12 -12.48 0.63
N ALA A 99 5.32 -11.46 0.30
CA ALA A 99 5.38 -10.78 -1.00
C ALA A 99 6.73 -10.08 -1.21
N ALA A 100 7.25 -9.36 -0.19
CA ALA A 100 8.57 -8.73 -0.27
C ALA A 100 9.69 -9.76 -0.51
N ARG A 101 9.68 -10.87 0.23
CA ARG A 101 10.63 -11.98 0.03
C ARG A 101 10.52 -12.61 -1.35
N ALA A 102 9.30 -12.68 -1.90
CA ALA A 102 9.11 -13.18 -3.26
C ALA A 102 9.75 -12.25 -4.31
N LEU A 103 9.70 -10.92 -4.14
CA LEU A 103 10.43 -9.97 -4.98
C LEU A 103 11.95 -10.17 -4.87
N GLU A 104 12.47 -10.26 -3.65
CA GLU A 104 13.90 -10.45 -3.40
C GLU A 104 14.41 -11.76 -4.02
N ALA A 105 13.61 -12.82 -3.99
CA ALA A 105 13.95 -14.10 -4.63
C ALA A 105 14.05 -14.02 -6.16
N GLU A 106 13.40 -13.05 -6.79
CA GLU A 106 13.53 -12.75 -8.22
C GLU A 106 14.58 -11.64 -8.50
N GLY A 107 15.36 -11.24 -7.48
CA GLY A 107 16.39 -10.21 -7.58
C GLY A 107 15.86 -8.78 -7.60
N VAL A 108 14.58 -8.57 -7.32
CA VAL A 108 13.93 -7.26 -7.33
C VAL A 108 13.99 -6.64 -5.93
N ARG A 109 14.46 -5.38 -5.84
CA ARG A 109 14.48 -4.66 -4.57
C ARG A 109 13.06 -4.22 -4.17
N CYS A 110 12.68 -4.47 -2.93
CA CYS A 110 11.44 -3.94 -2.34
C CYS A 110 11.69 -2.52 -1.81
N ALA A 111 10.89 -1.55 -2.28
CA ALA A 111 10.95 -0.17 -1.78
C ALA A 111 10.20 -0.01 -0.45
N GLY A 112 9.20 -0.84 -0.23
CA GLY A 112 8.32 -0.79 0.91
C GLY A 112 6.87 -1.08 0.50
N MET A 113 5.93 -0.71 1.35
CA MET A 113 4.50 -0.90 1.08
C MET A 113 3.76 0.43 0.98
N TYR A 114 2.75 0.45 0.10
CA TYR A 114 1.71 1.46 0.03
C TYR A 114 0.39 0.87 0.50
N ALA A 115 -0.34 1.61 1.33
CA ALA A 115 -1.69 1.26 1.74
C ALA A 115 -2.47 2.51 2.13
N THR A 116 -3.81 2.43 2.12
CA THR A 116 -4.62 3.42 2.81
C THR A 116 -4.54 3.23 4.32
N ARG A 117 -4.68 4.33 5.07
CA ARG A 117 -4.66 4.28 6.54
C ARG A 117 -5.75 3.36 7.10
N SER A 118 -6.95 3.39 6.51
CA SER A 118 -8.07 2.54 6.90
C SER A 118 -7.78 1.06 6.65
N TYR A 119 -7.20 0.73 5.49
CA TYR A 119 -6.84 -0.65 5.18
C TYR A 119 -5.85 -1.21 6.21
N TRP A 120 -4.82 -0.43 6.59
CA TRP A 120 -3.78 -0.87 7.51
C TRP A 120 -4.23 -0.92 8.98
N ARG A 121 -5.04 0.04 9.44
CA ARG A 121 -5.59 0.04 10.80
C ARG A 121 -6.42 -1.19 11.13
N LEU A 122 -7.22 -1.67 10.18
CA LEU A 122 -8.03 -2.86 10.35
C LEU A 122 -7.19 -4.15 10.52
N ARG A 123 -5.89 -4.10 10.25
CA ARG A 123 -4.96 -5.22 10.35
C ARG A 123 -4.10 -5.22 11.62
N ARG A 124 -4.13 -4.16 12.39
CA ARG A 124 -3.56 -4.17 13.75
C ARG A 124 -4.53 -4.88 14.69
N SER A 125 -4.61 -6.21 14.57
CA SER A 125 -5.28 -7.04 15.58
C SER A 125 -4.39 -7.11 16.82
N PRO A 126 -4.97 -7.11 18.04
CA PRO A 126 -4.22 -7.32 19.29
C PRO A 126 -3.40 -8.61 19.30
N ALA A 127 -3.70 -9.57 18.40
CA ALA A 127 -2.93 -10.80 18.24
C ALA A 127 -1.51 -10.60 17.68
N PHE A 128 -1.21 -9.42 17.10
CA PHE A 128 0.09 -9.13 16.48
C PHE A 128 1.02 -8.24 17.34
N GLY A 129 0.65 -7.95 18.58
CA GLY A 129 1.47 -7.16 19.51
C GLY A 129 1.66 -5.70 19.05
N ASP A 130 2.06 -4.84 20.00
CA ASP A 130 2.39 -3.42 19.74
C ASP A 130 3.81 -3.23 19.16
N GLY A 131 4.46 -4.29 18.68
CA GLY A 131 5.77 -4.22 18.07
C GLY A 131 5.77 -3.43 16.75
N PRO A 132 6.90 -2.83 16.37
CA PRO A 132 7.06 -2.21 15.07
C PRO A 132 6.80 -3.26 13.99
N CYS A 133 5.92 -2.93 13.04
CA CYS A 133 5.69 -3.78 11.87
C CYS A 133 6.97 -3.77 11.01
N GLU A 134 7.75 -4.82 11.08
CA GLU A 134 8.94 -5.01 10.24
C GLU A 134 8.55 -5.41 8.82
N VAL A 135 7.85 -4.51 8.14
CA VAL A 135 7.69 -4.62 6.69
C VAL A 135 9.01 -4.14 6.07
N PRO A 136 9.64 -4.93 5.19
CA PRO A 136 10.85 -4.51 4.51
C PRO A 136 10.64 -3.19 3.76
N GLY A 137 11.54 -2.22 3.96
CA GLY A 137 11.51 -0.93 3.27
C GLY A 137 10.68 0.14 3.95
N GLY A 138 10.17 1.08 3.16
CA GLY A 138 9.40 2.23 3.64
C GLY A 138 7.90 1.98 3.76
N LEU A 139 7.22 2.85 4.48
CA LEU A 139 5.76 2.87 4.56
C LEU A 139 5.23 4.14 3.89
N TRP A 140 4.41 3.97 2.85
CA TRP A 140 3.70 5.05 2.18
C TRP A 140 2.21 4.94 2.50
N LEU A 141 1.73 5.79 3.41
CA LEU A 141 0.30 5.86 3.73
C LEU A 141 -0.39 6.89 2.85
N ALA A 142 -1.41 6.45 2.12
CA ALA A 142 -2.25 7.34 1.34
C ALA A 142 -3.15 8.19 2.26
N GLN A 143 -3.15 9.49 2.00
CA GLN A 143 -4.07 10.43 2.60
C GLN A 143 -4.58 11.39 1.51
N TRP A 144 -5.88 11.42 1.31
CA TRP A 144 -6.51 12.27 0.30
C TRP A 144 -6.94 13.60 0.93
N PRO A 145 -6.47 14.75 0.41
CA PRO A 145 -6.93 16.06 0.89
C PRO A 145 -8.45 16.21 0.66
N GLY A 146 -9.19 16.57 1.70
CA GLY A 146 -10.64 16.81 1.63
C GLY A 146 -11.52 15.57 1.74
N GLY A 147 -10.97 14.38 1.87
CA GLY A 147 -11.70 13.20 2.28
C GLY A 147 -11.85 13.18 3.80
N ALA A 148 -12.91 13.80 4.34
CA ALA A 148 -13.40 13.31 5.62
C ALA A 148 -13.64 11.81 5.44
N LEU A 149 -12.93 11.00 6.22
CA LEU A 149 -13.16 9.55 6.25
C LEU A 149 -14.62 9.37 6.68
N LYS A 150 -15.53 9.21 5.73
CA LYS A 150 -16.86 8.68 6.01
C LYS A 150 -16.62 7.22 6.42
N GLY A 151 -16.49 6.99 7.70
CA GLY A 151 -16.30 5.65 8.25
C GLY A 151 -15.58 5.57 9.59
N ASP A 152 -15.06 6.67 10.14
CA ASP A 152 -14.43 6.65 11.47
C ASP A 152 -15.46 6.85 12.63
N GLU A 153 -16.76 6.94 12.34
CA GLU A 153 -17.80 7.10 13.36
C GLU A 153 -18.37 5.79 13.92
N ASP A 154 -17.93 4.64 13.41
CA ASP A 154 -18.39 3.35 13.92
C ASP A 154 -17.46 2.83 15.02
N GLY A 155 -17.74 3.26 16.26
CA GLY A 155 -17.52 2.44 17.43
C GLY A 155 -16.25 2.61 18.23
N CYS A 156 -16.09 3.72 18.90
CA CYS A 156 -15.57 3.73 20.26
C CYS A 156 -16.47 4.63 21.11
N GLY A 157 -17.70 4.16 21.34
CA GLY A 157 -18.55 4.66 22.40
C GLY A 157 -17.94 4.29 23.74
N GLY A 158 -17.12 5.18 24.29
CA GLY A 158 -16.70 5.11 25.69
C GLY A 158 -17.95 5.20 26.57
N HIS A 159 -18.21 4.15 27.31
CA HIS A 159 -19.11 4.20 28.47
C HIS A 159 -18.48 5.17 29.47
N GLU A 160 -18.88 6.43 29.44
CA GLU A 160 -18.77 7.29 30.61
C GLU A 160 -19.99 6.98 31.51
N GLY A 161 -19.70 6.37 32.63
CA GLY A 161 -20.66 6.09 33.67
C GLY A 161 -21.26 7.38 34.24
N ALA A 162 -22.56 7.57 34.05
CA ALA A 162 -23.32 8.57 34.76
C ALA A 162 -23.44 8.16 36.23
N THR A 163 -22.65 8.78 37.09
CA THR A 163 -22.88 8.76 38.53
C THR A 163 -24.11 9.60 38.82
N ALA A 164 -25.14 8.94 39.28
CA ALA A 164 -26.30 9.57 39.87
C ALA A 164 -25.88 10.30 41.17
N GLY A 165 -25.91 11.63 41.14
CA GLY A 165 -25.86 12.48 42.33
C GLY A 165 -27.28 12.88 42.69
N GLY A 166 -27.82 12.27 43.76
CA GLY A 166 -29.04 12.71 44.37
C GLY A 166 -28.83 14.02 45.11
N GLY A 167 -29.79 14.92 44.99
CA GLY A 167 -29.93 16.15 45.77
C GLY A 167 -31.38 16.40 46.08
N HIS A 168 -31.75 16.02 47.27
CA HIS A 168 -32.97 16.34 47.97
C HIS A 168 -32.89 17.79 48.44
N GLU A 169 -33.98 18.53 48.34
CA GLU A 169 -34.44 19.62 49.19
C GLU A 169 -35.64 20.21 48.47
N GLY A 170 -36.84 20.28 48.98
CA GLY A 170 -37.25 20.58 50.34
C GLY A 170 -37.85 21.99 50.36
N SER A 171 -39.16 22.02 50.69
CA SER A 171 -39.86 23.11 51.40
C SER A 171 -40.67 24.13 50.62
N SER A 172 -41.95 23.97 50.78
CA SER A 172 -42.87 24.89 51.49
C SER A 172 -43.13 26.28 50.89
N ALA A 173 -44.26 26.53 50.46
CA ALA A 173 -45.36 27.35 51.00
C ALA A 173 -46.46 27.47 49.95
#